data_e59315243497d0b2d42495717dbc2d2f
#
_entry.id   e59315243497d0b2d42495717dbc2d2f
#
_cell.length_a   1.000
_cell.length_b   1.000
_cell.length_c   1.000
_cell.angle_alpha   90.00
_cell.angle_beta   90.00
_cell.angle_gamma   90.00
#
_symmetry.space_group_name_H-M   'P 1'
#
loop_
_entity.id
_entity.type
_entity.pdbx_description
1 polymer ?
#
loop_
_entity_poly.entity_id
_entity_poly.type
_entity_poly.pdbx_seq_one_letter_code
_entity_poly.pdbx_strand_id
1 'polypeptide(L)'
;MTRIEKFLEMLPFSAETTRREFLKRSVVMGAMIPVAGTLLAACGGGDDDEGGDDPEPTAAGEQPTRGGIPTNSSGQGNATPEASPEATEAGEDEGEPTEAAEATEPADSGDGEAVQGGTVIMMGHHEIASLSPDDDGPTVHWVMTTNIHNSMVELDSFFVLQPVLCESWEISDDGMEYTFKLREGILFHDGEAFNSEDVKYTFDFYGNPDNASLQASNFRTVASVDAPDETTVVISLSQVDAAFIAIAGQTMIVPEHHHSVVGETGYKSDPIGTGPFMVADYDPASFCELHAFDDHFRGRPNLDVLRENIVPEASVRTISLESGEADHSVWSLLTEDNIKLRDSGDFTTFATSSVAVNHFPLNNERPYFADKVVRQAMMHAIDRDQIVDELWQGLAVKATANLSPALAFYYEPDVKQYEYDPELAAQMLDEAGWVVGSDGVREKDGVKLSWTCLVITGDQARKPEAEVVQQWLLAINMDMKIEEAPSTSQAMTAGTGDMALYNWTYGGGSGEPDASNTLRSDALNNFSHYKSPEMDALLDQGLAESDPDARKEIYSQVQKLVAEDVPFLFIKFWDWYTFFNLRLKGLPEEPLTTQFYNEAYLWWVDDEA
;
A
#
# COMPACT_ATOMS: atom_id res chain seq x y z
N MET A 1 28.67 14.38 -0.41
CA MET A 1 27.87 13.43 -1.22
C MET A 1 26.55 13.29 -0.50
N THR A 2 25.46 13.66 -1.15
CA THR A 2 24.12 13.52 -0.55
C THR A 2 23.75 12.03 -0.46
N ARG A 3 22.81 11.64 0.42
CA ARG A 3 22.28 10.28 0.52
C ARG A 3 21.76 9.77 -0.83
N ILE A 4 21.16 10.66 -1.62
CA ILE A 4 20.68 10.39 -2.99
C ILE A 4 21.84 10.01 -3.91
N GLU A 5 23.00 10.66 -3.79
CA GLU A 5 24.18 10.28 -4.60
C GLU A 5 24.70 8.88 -4.23
N LYS A 6 24.63 8.49 -2.94
CA LYS A 6 24.97 7.11 -2.50
C LYS A 6 23.95 6.09 -2.98
N PHE A 7 22.66 6.44 -2.94
CA PHE A 7 21.59 5.59 -3.45
C PHE A 7 21.65 5.41 -4.96
N LEU A 8 21.92 6.50 -5.70
CA LEU A 8 22.08 6.47 -7.17
C LEU A 8 23.34 5.70 -7.63
N GLU A 9 24.40 5.64 -6.80
CA GLU A 9 25.57 4.81 -7.06
C GLU A 9 25.29 3.30 -6.89
N MET A 10 24.28 2.92 -6.11
CA MET A 10 23.83 1.53 -5.95
C MET A 10 22.87 1.08 -7.05
N LEU A 11 22.35 1.99 -7.89
CA LEU A 11 21.48 1.62 -9.00
C LEU A 11 22.30 1.19 -10.22
N PRO A 12 21.95 0.12 -10.94
CA PRO A 12 22.69 -0.39 -12.09
C PRO A 12 22.56 0.47 -13.35
N PHE A 13 22.11 1.71 -13.25
CA PHE A 13 21.99 2.62 -14.38
C PHE A 13 23.24 3.44 -14.59
N SER A 14 23.76 3.42 -15.83
CA SER A 14 24.87 4.27 -16.24
C SER A 14 24.55 5.75 -16.00
N ALA A 15 25.52 6.47 -15.48
CA ALA A 15 25.49 7.85 -14.95
C ALA A 15 25.02 8.97 -15.92
N GLU A 16 24.20 8.68 -16.93
CA GLU A 16 23.80 9.67 -17.94
C GLU A 16 22.32 10.07 -17.90
N THR A 17 21.49 9.42 -17.04
CA THR A 17 20.05 9.78 -17.01
C THR A 17 19.59 9.94 -15.56
N THR A 18 19.69 11.13 -15.01
CA THR A 18 19.06 11.46 -13.73
C THR A 18 17.56 11.66 -13.92
N ARG A 19 16.74 11.37 -12.87
CA ARG A 19 15.27 11.60 -12.84
C ARG A 19 14.92 13.02 -13.35
N ARG A 20 15.75 14.01 -13.05
CA ARG A 20 15.61 15.40 -13.51
C ARG A 20 15.74 15.56 -15.03
N GLU A 21 16.54 14.73 -15.70
CA GLU A 21 16.63 14.72 -17.17
C GLU A 21 15.50 13.95 -17.82
N PHE A 22 15.00 12.90 -17.16
CA PHE A 22 13.81 12.18 -17.57
C PHE A 22 12.57 13.10 -17.53
N LEU A 23 12.36 13.81 -16.43
CA LEU A 23 11.27 14.79 -16.28
C LEU A 23 11.42 15.97 -17.25
N LYS A 24 12.65 16.47 -17.51
CA LYS A 24 12.87 17.53 -18.49
C LYS A 24 12.62 17.09 -19.94
N ARG A 25 12.83 15.84 -20.28
CA ARG A 25 12.54 15.32 -21.63
C ARG A 25 11.03 15.13 -21.87
N SER A 26 10.28 14.80 -20.83
CA SER A 26 8.80 14.71 -20.89
C SER A 26 8.15 16.07 -21.12
N VAL A 27 8.69 17.15 -20.57
CA VAL A 27 8.16 18.52 -20.73
C VAL A 27 8.45 19.13 -22.12
N VAL A 28 9.45 18.65 -22.85
CA VAL A 28 9.84 19.23 -24.16
C VAL A 28 9.04 18.68 -25.35
N MET A 29 8.30 17.58 -25.20
CA MET A 29 7.43 17.05 -26.28
C MET A 29 5.99 17.55 -26.27
N GLY A 30 5.58 18.32 -25.27
CA GLY A 30 4.20 18.81 -25.10
C GLY A 30 3.84 20.17 -25.74
N ALA A 31 4.69 20.78 -26.55
CA ALA A 31 4.40 22.09 -27.14
C ALA A 31 4.31 22.01 -28.66
N MET A 32 3.12 21.79 -29.19
CA MET A 32 2.55 22.35 -30.43
C MET A 32 1.33 21.55 -30.92
N ILE A 33 0.15 22.11 -30.79
CA ILE A 33 -0.90 22.23 -31.83
C ILE A 33 -2.05 23.09 -31.28
N PRO A 34 -2.62 24.04 -32.08
CA PRO A 34 -3.51 25.07 -31.56
C PRO A 34 -5.01 24.74 -31.73
N VAL A 35 -5.74 25.34 -30.81
CA VAL A 35 -7.17 25.58 -30.63
C VAL A 35 -7.96 25.84 -31.92
N ALA A 36 -9.15 25.26 -32.01
CA ALA A 36 -10.32 25.88 -32.66
C ALA A 36 -11.59 25.48 -31.89
N GLY A 37 -12.21 26.48 -31.26
CA GLY A 37 -13.44 26.30 -30.51
C GLY A 37 -14.68 26.31 -31.38
N THR A 38 -15.79 25.88 -30.79
CA THR A 38 -17.12 26.47 -31.05
C THR A 38 -18.10 26.19 -29.91
N LEU A 39 -18.66 27.27 -29.42
CA LEU A 39 -19.83 27.37 -28.54
C LEU A 39 -21.08 26.71 -29.15
N LEU A 40 -21.94 26.14 -28.32
CA LEU A 40 -23.39 26.37 -28.42
C LEU A 40 -24.12 26.06 -27.11
N ALA A 41 -24.78 27.09 -26.62
CA ALA A 41 -25.71 27.06 -25.51
C ALA A 41 -27.10 26.62 -25.94
N ALA A 42 -27.86 25.98 -25.09
CA ALA A 42 -29.32 26.07 -25.11
C ALA A 42 -29.94 25.71 -23.75
N CYS A 43 -30.77 26.63 -23.31
CA CYS A 43 -31.61 26.66 -22.10
C CYS A 43 -32.85 25.75 -22.16
N GLY A 44 -33.44 25.53 -20.96
CA GLY A 44 -34.85 25.20 -20.70
C GLY A 44 -34.94 24.03 -19.74
N GLY A 45 -35.46 24.09 -18.56
CA GLY A 45 -36.58 24.81 -17.95
C GLY A 45 -37.80 23.90 -17.84
N GLY A 46 -38.26 23.58 -16.62
CA GLY A 46 -39.56 22.95 -16.40
C GLY A 46 -39.68 22.23 -15.05
N ASP A 47 -40.39 22.89 -14.17
CA ASP A 47 -40.92 22.43 -12.87
C ASP A 47 -41.91 21.27 -13.03
N ASP A 48 -42.11 20.48 -11.98
CA ASP A 48 -43.36 20.27 -11.24
C ASP A 48 -43.35 18.94 -10.42
N ASP A 49 -43.49 19.14 -9.14
CA ASP A 49 -44.29 18.62 -8.04
C ASP A 49 -44.79 17.14 -7.95
N GLU A 50 -44.90 16.79 -6.63
CA GLU A 50 -45.75 15.80 -5.94
C GLU A 50 -45.25 14.35 -5.95
N GLY A 51 -44.97 13.70 -4.83
CA GLY A 51 -45.72 13.56 -3.57
C GLY A 51 -45.79 12.09 -3.19
N GLY A 52 -45.36 11.73 -2.01
CA GLY A 52 -46.04 10.72 -1.23
C GLY A 52 -45.45 9.32 -1.10
N ASP A 53 -45.22 8.98 0.14
CA ASP A 53 -45.37 7.71 0.85
C ASP A 53 -44.15 6.84 1.16
N ASP A 54 -43.71 7.00 2.42
CA ASP A 54 -42.97 5.99 3.19
C ASP A 54 -43.81 4.73 3.43
N PRO A 55 -43.17 3.59 3.58
CA PRO A 55 -43.62 2.63 4.60
C PRO A 55 -42.51 2.19 5.57
N GLU A 56 -42.88 2.17 6.83
CA GLU A 56 -42.20 1.67 8.02
C GLU A 56 -41.66 0.23 7.92
N PRO A 57 -40.66 -0.13 8.78
CA PRO A 57 -40.01 -1.42 8.77
C PRO A 57 -40.78 -2.46 9.61
N THR A 58 -40.95 -3.66 9.07
CA THR A 58 -41.39 -4.83 9.82
C THR A 58 -40.26 -5.74 10.23
N ALA A 59 -40.37 -6.23 11.45
CA ALA A 59 -39.41 -6.96 12.26
C ALA A 59 -39.19 -8.44 11.86
N ALA A 60 -37.97 -8.89 12.22
CA ALA A 60 -37.53 -10.19 12.73
C ALA A 60 -37.99 -11.50 12.05
N GLY A 61 -37.00 -12.25 11.58
CA GLY A 61 -37.11 -13.68 11.25
C GLY A 61 -35.84 -14.43 11.64
N GLU A 62 -36.02 -15.47 12.39
CA GLU A 62 -35.13 -16.33 13.15
C GLU A 62 -33.91 -16.93 12.41
N GLN A 63 -32.84 -17.09 13.16
CA GLN A 63 -31.64 -17.87 12.81
C GLN A 63 -31.91 -19.38 12.85
N PRO A 64 -31.33 -20.20 11.96
CA PRO A 64 -31.25 -21.64 12.18
C PRO A 64 -29.89 -22.05 12.79
N THR A 65 -30.01 -22.96 13.73
CA THR A 65 -29.00 -23.58 14.58
C THR A 65 -27.95 -24.41 13.84
N ARG A 66 -26.73 -24.39 14.38
CA ARG A 66 -25.57 -25.19 14.03
C ARG A 66 -25.82 -26.70 14.14
N GLY A 67 -25.44 -27.45 13.11
CA GLY A 67 -25.23 -28.88 13.13
C GLY A 67 -23.75 -29.24 13.27
N GLY A 68 -23.45 -30.14 14.19
CA GLY A 68 -22.11 -30.52 14.60
C GLY A 68 -21.34 -31.37 13.59
N ILE A 69 -20.02 -31.27 13.67
CA ILE A 69 -19.02 -32.04 12.91
C ILE A 69 -18.66 -33.30 13.72
N PRO A 70 -18.61 -34.50 13.13
CA PRO A 70 -18.11 -35.68 13.81
C PRO A 70 -16.58 -35.81 13.71
N THR A 71 -15.96 -36.03 14.84
CA THR A 71 -14.58 -36.46 15.01
C THR A 71 -14.39 -37.91 14.56
N ASN A 72 -13.34 -38.19 13.82
CA ASN A 72 -12.89 -39.56 13.64
C ASN A 72 -11.37 -39.69 13.90
N SER A 73 -11.05 -40.49 14.89
CA SER A 73 -9.72 -40.85 15.35
C SER A 73 -9.27 -42.18 14.72
N SER A 74 -7.98 -42.35 14.57
CA SER A 74 -7.13 -43.54 14.54
C SER A 74 -6.30 -43.62 13.25
N GLY A 75 -5.04 -43.93 13.27
CA GLY A 75 -4.22 -44.77 14.07
C GLY A 75 -2.73 -44.74 13.65
N GLN A 76 -1.92 -45.11 14.58
CA GLN A 76 -0.45 -45.17 14.59
C GLN A 76 0.19 -46.04 13.51
N GLY A 77 1.39 -45.60 13.06
CA GLY A 77 2.34 -46.47 12.37
C GLY A 77 3.77 -45.94 12.52
N ASN A 78 4.51 -46.54 13.46
CA ASN A 78 5.93 -46.36 13.72
C ASN A 78 6.81 -46.82 12.56
N ALA A 79 7.85 -46.08 12.21
CA ALA A 79 9.08 -46.61 11.61
C ALA A 79 10.27 -45.72 12.01
N THR A 80 11.25 -46.35 12.61
CA THR A 80 12.51 -45.81 13.13
C THR A 80 13.55 -45.68 12.01
N PRO A 81 14.49 -44.73 12.04
CA PRO A 81 15.48 -44.51 11.00
C PRO A 81 16.82 -45.19 11.30
N GLU A 82 17.49 -45.63 10.25
CA GLU A 82 18.89 -46.06 10.26
C GLU A 82 19.87 -44.95 9.88
N ALA A 83 21.02 -45.07 10.47
CA ALA A 83 22.19 -44.29 10.68
C ALA A 83 22.80 -43.47 9.52
N SER A 84 23.46 -42.37 9.94
CA SER A 84 24.44 -41.52 9.25
C SER A 84 25.68 -42.21 8.71
N PRO A 85 26.42 -41.51 7.85
CA PRO A 85 27.88 -41.46 7.95
C PRO A 85 28.47 -40.05 8.08
N GLU A 86 29.38 -39.98 9.00
CA GLU A 86 30.59 -39.19 9.22
C GLU A 86 30.81 -37.82 8.57
N ALA A 87 31.10 -36.88 9.47
CA ALA A 87 31.59 -35.53 9.29
C ALA A 87 32.99 -35.47 8.62
N THR A 88 33.13 -34.52 7.72
CA THR A 88 34.46 -33.98 7.34
C THR A 88 34.50 -32.51 7.79
N GLU A 89 35.50 -32.20 8.62
CA GLU A 89 35.84 -30.86 9.11
C GLU A 89 36.15 -29.95 7.93
N ALA A 90 35.52 -28.75 7.89
CA ALA A 90 35.93 -27.62 7.07
C ALA A 90 35.89 -26.37 7.95
N GLY A 91 36.94 -25.58 7.79
CA GLY A 91 37.46 -24.58 8.69
C GLY A 91 36.49 -23.43 9.05
N GLU A 92 36.73 -22.92 10.23
CA GLU A 92 36.19 -21.72 10.81
C GLU A 92 36.58 -20.51 9.92
N ASP A 93 35.61 -19.93 9.25
CA ASP A 93 35.68 -18.58 8.74
C ASP A 93 34.78 -17.74 9.64
N GLU A 94 35.41 -16.95 10.52
CA GLU A 94 34.69 -16.02 11.40
C GLU A 94 34.16 -14.87 10.53
N GLY A 95 32.88 -14.99 10.10
CA GLY A 95 32.13 -13.87 9.52
C GLY A 95 31.97 -12.76 10.56
N GLU A 96 32.46 -11.57 10.25
CA GLU A 96 32.22 -10.36 11.06
C GLU A 96 30.70 -10.12 11.18
N PRO A 97 30.20 -9.77 12.37
CA PRO A 97 28.78 -9.43 12.56
C PRO A 97 28.45 -8.18 11.71
N THR A 98 27.32 -8.23 11.02
CA THR A 98 26.77 -7.08 10.28
C THR A 98 26.61 -5.93 11.27
N GLU A 99 27.40 -4.84 11.09
CA GLU A 99 27.28 -3.66 11.94
C GLU A 99 25.86 -3.10 11.87
N ALA A 100 25.24 -2.94 13.05
CA ALA A 100 23.98 -2.23 13.20
C ALA A 100 24.09 -0.83 12.61
N ALA A 101 23.07 -0.42 11.86
CA ALA A 101 22.99 0.94 11.33
C ALA A 101 22.97 1.94 12.50
N GLU A 102 24.02 2.73 12.68
CA GLU A 102 24.01 3.86 13.60
C GLU A 102 22.92 4.84 13.18
N ALA A 103 22.09 5.28 14.13
CA ALA A 103 21.08 6.32 13.90
C ALA A 103 21.74 7.55 13.26
N THR A 104 21.36 7.84 12.03
CA THR A 104 21.84 9.02 11.33
C THR A 104 21.10 10.25 11.84
N GLU A 105 21.84 11.30 12.18
CA GLU A 105 21.24 12.62 12.47
C GLU A 105 20.34 13.06 11.30
N PRO A 106 19.18 13.72 11.58
CA PRO A 106 18.29 14.20 10.53
C PRO A 106 19.05 15.10 9.56
N ALA A 107 18.76 14.93 8.28
CA ALA A 107 19.39 15.75 7.24
C ALA A 107 18.99 17.21 7.44
N ASP A 108 19.98 18.11 7.44
CA ASP A 108 19.75 19.55 7.39
C ASP A 108 18.98 19.89 6.10
N SER A 109 17.69 20.23 6.23
CA SER A 109 16.79 20.50 5.10
C SER A 109 17.13 21.78 4.33
N GLY A 110 18.13 22.54 4.77
CA GLY A 110 18.53 23.80 4.10
C GLY A 110 17.51 24.95 4.22
N ASP A 111 16.38 24.72 4.90
CA ASP A 111 15.24 25.64 5.00
C ASP A 111 15.40 26.75 6.05
N GLY A 112 16.54 26.86 6.69
CA GLY A 112 16.81 27.81 7.77
C GLY A 112 16.73 27.16 9.16
N GLU A 113 16.83 27.99 10.20
CA GLU A 113 16.74 27.53 11.59
C GLU A 113 15.27 27.27 11.94
N ALA A 114 14.92 26.06 12.41
CA ALA A 114 13.56 25.67 12.76
C ALA A 114 12.98 26.60 13.83
N VAL A 115 11.75 27.05 13.63
CA VAL A 115 11.01 27.93 14.54
C VAL A 115 10.04 27.07 15.33
N GLN A 116 10.02 27.26 16.67
CA GLN A 116 9.04 26.60 17.52
C GLN A 116 7.74 27.38 17.56
N GLY A 117 6.63 26.65 17.49
CA GLY A 117 5.28 27.17 17.54
C GLY A 117 4.51 26.95 16.23
N GLY A 118 3.27 27.39 16.24
CA GLY A 118 2.40 27.38 15.08
C GLY A 118 1.54 26.13 14.94
N THR A 119 0.64 26.22 13.97
CA THR A 119 -0.36 25.19 13.65
C THR A 119 -0.28 24.81 12.20
N VAL A 120 -0.28 23.52 11.92
CA VAL A 120 -0.48 22.95 10.58
C VAL A 120 -1.90 22.42 10.48
N ILE A 121 -2.63 22.87 9.45
CA ILE A 121 -3.99 22.44 9.14
C ILE A 121 -3.96 21.56 7.91
N MET A 122 -4.34 20.29 8.11
CA MET A 122 -4.52 19.32 7.05
C MET A 122 -6.00 19.08 6.78
N MET A 123 -6.31 18.55 5.59
CA MET A 123 -7.68 18.19 5.21
C MET A 123 -7.74 16.76 4.73
N GLY A 124 -8.58 15.96 5.40
CA GLY A 124 -8.97 14.60 5.01
C GLY A 124 -10.35 14.56 4.38
N HIS A 125 -10.72 13.45 3.73
CA HIS A 125 -12.04 13.31 3.10
C HIS A 125 -12.94 12.27 3.77
N HIS A 126 -12.38 11.44 4.62
CA HIS A 126 -13.12 10.43 5.39
C HIS A 126 -13.29 10.86 6.84
N GLU A 127 -14.35 10.37 7.46
CA GLU A 127 -14.49 10.43 8.91
C GLU A 127 -13.35 9.64 9.58
N ILE A 128 -12.86 10.15 10.70
CA ILE A 128 -11.82 9.54 11.51
C ILE A 128 -12.50 8.60 12.51
N ALA A 129 -12.80 7.37 12.11
CA ALA A 129 -13.55 6.46 12.96
C ALA A 129 -12.71 5.85 14.09
N SER A 130 -11.39 5.87 13.96
CA SER A 130 -10.46 5.26 14.91
C SER A 130 -9.11 5.96 14.92
N LEU A 131 -8.53 6.07 16.11
CA LEU A 131 -7.14 6.47 16.35
C LEU A 131 -6.31 5.29 16.90
N SER A 132 -6.86 4.07 16.94
CA SER A 132 -6.15 2.86 17.35
C SER A 132 -5.27 2.33 16.22
N PRO A 133 -4.04 1.89 16.52
CA PRO A 133 -3.18 1.21 15.54
C PRO A 133 -3.72 -0.15 15.08
N ASP A 134 -4.64 -0.78 15.81
CA ASP A 134 -5.23 -2.09 15.44
C ASP A 134 -6.25 -1.98 14.30
N ASP A 135 -6.64 -0.78 13.91
CA ASP A 135 -7.60 -0.56 12.85
C ASP A 135 -6.87 -0.15 11.57
N ASP A 136 -7.00 -0.92 10.48
CA ASP A 136 -6.36 -0.65 9.20
C ASP A 136 -7.37 -0.29 8.09
N GLY A 137 -8.62 -0.03 8.47
CA GLY A 137 -9.69 0.33 7.55
C GLY A 137 -9.48 1.70 6.88
N PRO A 138 -10.24 2.01 5.83
CA PRO A 138 -10.14 3.29 5.10
C PRO A 138 -10.53 4.51 5.97
N THR A 139 -11.08 4.28 7.15
CA THR A 139 -11.47 5.29 8.13
C THR A 139 -10.40 5.54 9.20
N VAL A 140 -9.27 4.85 9.12
CA VAL A 140 -8.10 5.12 9.94
C VAL A 140 -7.29 6.24 9.30
N HIS A 141 -7.08 7.28 10.07
CA HIS A 141 -6.20 8.35 9.65
C HIS A 141 -4.79 8.07 10.16
N TRP A 142 -4.10 7.20 9.42
CA TRP A 142 -2.73 6.78 9.72
C TRP A 142 -1.79 7.97 9.94
N VAL A 143 -2.02 9.10 9.28
CA VAL A 143 -1.27 10.35 9.52
C VAL A 143 -1.39 10.82 10.97
N MET A 144 -2.59 10.72 11.57
CA MET A 144 -2.76 11.04 12.99
C MET A 144 -2.17 9.95 13.87
N THR A 145 -2.47 8.68 13.55
CA THR A 145 -2.07 7.52 14.34
C THR A 145 -0.55 7.40 14.46
N THR A 146 0.20 7.63 13.36
CA THR A 146 1.68 7.60 13.36
C THR A 146 2.31 8.75 14.14
N ASN A 147 1.58 9.82 14.40
CA ASN A 147 2.03 10.94 15.22
C ASN A 147 1.65 10.80 16.70
N ILE A 148 0.71 9.90 17.02
CA ILE A 148 0.34 9.54 18.38
C ILE A 148 1.22 8.40 18.92
N HIS A 149 1.60 7.44 18.07
CA HIS A 149 2.31 6.23 18.46
C HIS A 149 3.65 6.11 17.75
N ASN A 150 4.56 5.34 18.35
CA ASN A 150 5.76 4.86 17.68
C ASN A 150 5.83 3.33 17.72
N SER A 151 6.63 2.78 16.82
CA SER A 151 7.01 1.37 16.76
C SER A 151 8.47 1.16 17.16
N MET A 152 8.93 -0.08 17.27
CA MET A 152 10.33 -0.37 17.57
C MET A 152 11.24 0.15 16.46
N VAL A 153 10.84 -0.05 15.20
CA VAL A 153 11.51 0.44 14.00
C VAL A 153 10.49 1.07 13.05
N GLU A 154 10.89 2.04 12.26
CA GLU A 154 10.05 2.69 11.26
C GLU A 154 10.80 2.84 9.94
N LEU A 155 10.08 2.84 8.82
CA LEU A 155 10.66 3.23 7.54
C LEU A 155 10.68 4.76 7.45
N ASP A 156 11.81 5.30 7.00
CA ASP A 156 11.87 6.70 6.61
C ASP A 156 11.26 6.92 5.20
N SER A 157 11.21 8.18 4.79
CA SER A 157 10.68 8.58 3.48
C SER A 157 11.43 8.00 2.26
N PHE A 158 12.50 7.22 2.47
CA PHE A 158 13.33 6.58 1.45
C PHE A 158 13.31 5.05 1.51
N PHE A 159 12.37 4.45 2.25
CA PHE A 159 12.29 3.00 2.51
C PHE A 159 13.50 2.43 3.28
N VAL A 160 14.16 3.24 4.10
CA VAL A 160 15.24 2.76 4.97
C VAL A 160 14.70 2.54 6.39
N LEU A 161 14.91 1.35 6.94
CA LEU A 161 14.49 1.02 8.29
C LEU A 161 15.35 1.78 9.32
N GLN A 162 14.68 2.52 10.20
CA GLN A 162 15.31 3.34 11.23
C GLN A 162 14.91 2.82 12.62
N PRO A 163 15.85 2.77 13.60
CA PRO A 163 15.51 2.46 14.98
C PRO A 163 14.76 3.64 15.64
N VAL A 164 13.63 3.36 16.30
CA VAL A 164 12.78 4.37 16.93
C VAL A 164 12.67 4.14 18.43
N LEU A 165 11.79 3.24 18.89
CA LEU A 165 11.72 2.87 20.30
C LEU A 165 12.87 1.93 20.71
N CYS A 166 13.49 1.23 19.76
CA CYS A 166 14.75 0.53 20.00
C CYS A 166 15.96 1.41 19.64
N GLU A 167 17.13 1.09 20.19
CA GLU A 167 18.43 1.64 19.79
C GLU A 167 19.06 0.80 18.68
N SER A 168 18.85 -0.52 18.74
CA SER A 168 19.40 -1.51 17.82
C SER A 168 18.62 -2.81 17.90
N TRP A 169 18.87 -3.66 16.91
CA TRP A 169 18.39 -5.05 16.93
C TRP A 169 19.44 -5.99 16.37
N GLU A 170 19.36 -7.26 16.77
CA GLU A 170 20.19 -8.35 16.29
C GLU A 170 19.29 -9.47 15.77
N ILE A 171 19.71 -10.14 14.70
CA ILE A 171 19.03 -11.30 14.12
C ILE A 171 19.94 -12.49 14.30
N SER A 172 19.42 -13.62 14.80
CA SER A 172 20.20 -14.86 14.93
C SER A 172 20.62 -15.41 13.56
N ASP A 173 21.72 -16.16 13.51
CA ASP A 173 22.29 -16.73 12.27
C ASP A 173 21.30 -17.59 11.48
N ASP A 174 20.30 -18.18 12.14
CA ASP A 174 19.25 -18.97 11.51
C ASP A 174 17.99 -18.15 11.14
N GLY A 175 18.00 -16.83 11.41
CA GLY A 175 16.89 -15.93 11.10
C GLY A 175 15.63 -16.18 11.93
N MET A 176 15.72 -16.94 13.02
CA MET A 176 14.57 -17.37 13.81
C MET A 176 14.36 -16.56 15.09
N GLU A 177 15.30 -15.71 15.48
CA GLU A 177 15.23 -14.91 16.68
C GLU A 177 15.69 -13.48 16.43
N TYR A 178 14.88 -12.52 16.90
CA TYR A 178 15.15 -11.09 16.83
C TYR A 178 15.29 -10.56 18.25
N THR A 179 16.43 -9.95 18.59
CA THR A 179 16.68 -9.32 19.89
C THR A 179 16.73 -7.80 19.71
N PHE A 180 15.75 -7.09 20.28
CA PHE A 180 15.70 -5.64 20.27
C PHE A 180 16.23 -5.06 21.57
N LYS A 181 17.06 -4.02 21.48
CA LYS A 181 17.48 -3.19 22.61
C LYS A 181 16.68 -1.90 22.61
N LEU A 182 15.83 -1.72 23.61
CA LEU A 182 14.95 -0.56 23.73
C LEU A 182 15.71 0.64 24.31
N ARG A 183 15.27 1.85 23.92
CA ARG A 183 15.76 3.09 24.51
C ARG A 183 15.25 3.24 25.94
N GLU A 184 16.07 3.82 26.82
CA GLU A 184 15.67 4.15 28.16
C GLU A 184 15.04 5.55 28.25
N GLY A 185 14.13 5.75 29.20
CA GLY A 185 13.58 7.07 29.55
C GLY A 185 12.50 7.58 28.60
N ILE A 186 11.95 6.74 27.73
CA ILE A 186 10.77 7.08 26.91
C ILE A 186 9.54 7.10 27.81
N LEU A 187 8.69 8.12 27.63
CA LEU A 187 7.42 8.29 28.33
C LEU A 187 6.25 8.16 27.35
N PHE A 188 5.15 7.59 27.83
CA PHE A 188 3.84 7.73 27.20
C PHE A 188 3.26 9.14 27.49
N HIS A 189 2.22 9.53 26.75
CA HIS A 189 1.61 10.86 26.88
C HIS A 189 1.05 11.18 28.26
N ASP A 190 0.75 10.18 29.08
CA ASP A 190 0.29 10.33 30.46
C ASP A 190 1.42 10.37 31.50
N GLY A 191 2.67 10.23 31.04
CA GLY A 191 3.89 10.30 31.85
C GLY A 191 4.36 8.96 32.44
N GLU A 192 3.64 7.86 32.19
CA GLU A 192 4.12 6.52 32.54
C GLU A 192 5.27 6.10 31.61
N ALA A 193 6.22 5.30 32.14
CA ALA A 193 7.40 4.89 31.40
C ALA A 193 7.10 3.73 30.43
N PHE A 194 7.57 3.86 29.19
CA PHE A 194 7.61 2.76 28.23
C PHE A 194 8.69 1.74 28.59
N ASN A 195 8.40 0.46 28.43
CA ASN A 195 9.34 -0.65 28.65
C ASN A 195 9.00 -1.88 27.78
N SER A 196 9.79 -2.96 27.94
CA SER A 196 9.67 -4.20 27.16
C SER A 196 8.35 -4.96 27.35
N GLU A 197 7.68 -4.79 28.50
CA GLU A 197 6.38 -5.43 28.75
C GLU A 197 5.27 -4.82 27.87
N ASP A 198 5.34 -3.53 27.53
CA ASP A 198 4.40 -2.89 26.59
C ASP A 198 4.55 -3.47 25.19
N VAL A 199 5.78 -3.73 24.75
CA VAL A 199 6.03 -4.40 23.46
C VAL A 199 5.47 -5.81 23.49
N LYS A 200 5.80 -6.57 24.54
CA LYS A 200 5.27 -7.93 24.70
C LYS A 200 3.74 -7.94 24.73
N TYR A 201 3.13 -7.06 25.50
CA TYR A 201 1.67 -6.93 25.58
C TYR A 201 1.06 -6.67 24.19
N THR A 202 1.62 -5.71 23.45
CA THR A 202 1.14 -5.33 22.11
C THR A 202 1.18 -6.51 21.14
N PHE A 203 2.31 -7.22 21.09
CA PHE A 203 2.48 -8.38 20.21
C PHE A 203 1.59 -9.55 20.61
N ASP A 204 1.51 -9.84 21.91
CA ASP A 204 0.63 -10.89 22.44
C ASP A 204 -0.85 -10.56 22.19
N PHE A 205 -1.25 -9.29 22.27
CA PHE A 205 -2.61 -8.84 22.01
C PHE A 205 -2.98 -8.98 20.54
N TYR A 206 -2.18 -8.44 19.62
CA TYR A 206 -2.47 -8.46 18.19
C TYR A 206 -2.31 -9.86 17.58
N GLY A 207 -1.35 -10.65 18.07
CA GLY A 207 -1.13 -12.02 17.62
C GLY A 207 -2.17 -13.02 18.15
N ASN A 208 -2.99 -12.66 19.15
CA ASN A 208 -4.00 -13.54 19.71
C ASN A 208 -5.27 -13.57 18.85
N PRO A 209 -5.62 -14.72 18.23
CA PRO A 209 -6.78 -14.82 17.36
C PRO A 209 -8.12 -14.56 18.07
N ASP A 210 -8.18 -14.69 19.40
CA ASP A 210 -9.40 -14.44 20.19
C ASP A 210 -9.73 -12.94 20.27
N ASN A 211 -8.74 -12.06 20.06
CA ASN A 211 -8.92 -10.59 20.05
C ASN A 211 -9.45 -10.09 18.72
N ALA A 212 -9.42 -10.91 17.66
CA ALA A 212 -9.86 -10.56 16.31
C ALA A 212 -9.21 -9.29 15.75
N SER A 213 -7.94 -9.07 16.09
CA SER A 213 -7.13 -7.96 15.60
C SER A 213 -7.03 -8.01 14.07
N LEU A 214 -7.13 -6.85 13.42
CA LEU A 214 -6.91 -6.72 11.97
C LEU A 214 -5.43 -6.91 11.60
N GLN A 215 -4.53 -6.73 12.57
CA GLN A 215 -3.09 -6.94 12.42
C GLN A 215 -2.65 -8.41 12.60
N ALA A 216 -3.54 -9.31 13.02
CA ALA A 216 -3.18 -10.69 13.40
C ALA A 216 -2.37 -11.45 12.34
N SER A 217 -2.57 -11.14 11.06
CA SER A 217 -1.81 -11.73 9.95
C SER A 217 -0.31 -11.40 9.99
N ASN A 218 0.08 -10.27 10.57
CA ASN A 218 1.45 -9.81 10.66
C ASN A 218 2.25 -10.62 11.72
N PHE A 219 1.54 -11.28 12.64
CA PHE A 219 2.14 -12.03 13.76
C PHE A 219 2.09 -13.55 13.56
N ARG A 220 1.67 -14.03 12.37
CA ARG A 220 1.49 -15.47 12.08
C ARG A 220 2.76 -16.31 12.27
N THR A 221 3.94 -15.72 12.12
CA THR A 221 5.23 -16.37 12.27
C THR A 221 5.81 -16.21 13.68
N VAL A 222 5.26 -15.34 14.52
CA VAL A 222 5.69 -15.14 15.89
C VAL A 222 5.33 -16.38 16.73
N ALA A 223 6.34 -17.00 17.34
CA ALA A 223 6.17 -18.14 18.22
C ALA A 223 6.11 -17.72 19.70
N SER A 224 6.95 -16.76 20.10
CA SER A 224 6.94 -16.17 21.44
C SER A 224 7.55 -14.78 21.44
N VAL A 225 7.14 -13.97 22.42
CA VAL A 225 7.75 -12.68 22.75
C VAL A 225 8.15 -12.72 24.22
N ASP A 226 9.41 -12.52 24.51
CA ASP A 226 9.97 -12.52 25.84
C ASP A 226 10.55 -11.14 26.19
N ALA A 227 10.27 -10.69 27.42
CA ALA A 227 10.79 -9.45 28.00
C ALA A 227 11.70 -9.81 29.21
N PRO A 228 12.97 -10.19 28.97
CA PRO A 228 13.85 -10.67 30.05
C PRO A 228 14.27 -9.57 31.03
N ASP A 229 14.21 -8.32 30.61
CA ASP A 229 14.45 -7.12 31.43
C ASP A 229 13.71 -5.92 30.81
N GLU A 230 13.70 -4.76 31.47
CA GLU A 230 12.92 -3.57 31.08
C GLU A 230 13.29 -3.00 29.70
N THR A 231 14.47 -3.33 29.16
CA THR A 231 15.03 -2.75 27.92
C THR A 231 15.34 -3.78 26.85
N THR A 232 14.99 -5.04 27.06
CA THR A 232 15.27 -6.10 26.07
C THR A 232 13.98 -6.82 25.69
N VAL A 233 13.75 -6.96 24.37
CA VAL A 233 12.69 -7.81 23.82
C VAL A 233 13.31 -8.87 22.94
N VAL A 234 12.94 -10.13 23.14
CA VAL A 234 13.35 -11.25 22.31
C VAL A 234 12.13 -11.86 21.65
N ILE A 235 12.11 -11.86 20.32
CA ILE A 235 11.01 -12.39 19.52
C ILE A 235 11.51 -13.61 18.78
N SER A 236 10.94 -14.79 19.09
CA SER A 236 11.23 -16.04 18.41
C SER A 236 10.18 -16.32 17.34
N LEU A 237 10.61 -16.73 16.16
CA LEU A 237 9.74 -17.09 15.04
C LEU A 237 9.56 -18.62 14.95
N SER A 238 8.41 -19.05 14.45
CA SER A 238 8.09 -20.44 14.15
C SER A 238 8.71 -20.94 12.84
N GLN A 239 9.09 -20.02 11.97
CA GLN A 239 9.80 -20.23 10.71
C GLN A 239 10.51 -18.93 10.33
N VAL A 240 11.52 -19.02 9.47
CA VAL A 240 12.18 -17.84 8.91
C VAL A 240 11.15 -16.97 8.19
N ASP A 241 11.18 -15.68 8.46
CA ASP A 241 10.33 -14.66 7.84
C ASP A 241 11.17 -13.41 7.60
N ALA A 242 11.71 -13.28 6.40
CA ALA A 242 12.59 -12.17 6.04
C ALA A 242 11.85 -10.80 6.01
N ALA A 243 10.52 -10.82 5.92
CA ALA A 243 9.70 -9.61 5.98
C ALA A 243 9.34 -9.19 7.42
N PHE A 244 9.65 -10.04 8.42
CA PHE A 244 9.19 -9.85 9.80
C PHE A 244 9.52 -8.46 10.35
N ILE A 245 10.77 -8.01 10.23
CA ILE A 245 11.17 -6.72 10.80
C ILE A 245 10.51 -5.53 10.10
N ALA A 246 10.31 -5.63 8.80
CA ALA A 246 9.68 -4.59 8.00
C ALA A 246 8.14 -4.54 8.16
N ILE A 247 7.54 -5.59 8.67
CA ILE A 247 6.08 -5.67 8.92
C ILE A 247 5.80 -5.58 10.42
N ALA A 248 6.13 -6.63 11.17
CA ALA A 248 5.82 -6.68 12.59
C ALA A 248 6.69 -5.73 13.43
N GLY A 249 7.94 -5.48 13.00
CA GLY A 249 8.83 -4.51 13.66
C GLY A 249 8.30 -3.08 13.63
N GLN A 250 7.47 -2.74 12.65
CA GLN A 250 6.78 -1.45 12.53
C GLN A 250 5.43 -1.40 13.25
N THR A 251 5.10 -2.40 14.05
CA THR A 251 3.87 -2.38 14.87
C THR A 251 3.97 -1.26 15.89
N MET A 252 3.01 -0.34 15.86
CA MET A 252 2.89 0.75 16.83
C MET A 252 2.55 0.18 18.20
N ILE A 253 3.31 0.59 19.21
CA ILE A 253 3.19 0.04 20.57
C ILE A 253 2.09 0.77 21.33
N VAL A 254 1.23 0.00 22.00
CA VAL A 254 0.19 0.50 22.87
C VAL A 254 0.55 0.23 24.34
N PRO A 255 0.26 1.16 25.28
CA PRO A 255 0.57 0.98 26.71
C PRO A 255 -0.34 -0.05 27.36
N GLU A 256 0.24 -1.09 27.99
CA GLU A 256 -0.54 -2.12 28.69
C GLU A 256 -1.45 -1.51 29.77
N HIS A 257 -0.91 -0.58 30.57
CA HIS A 257 -1.61 0.02 31.69
C HIS A 257 -2.90 0.76 31.31
N HIS A 258 -2.97 1.33 30.10
CA HIS A 258 -4.16 2.03 29.59
C HIS A 258 -5.01 1.12 28.70
N HIS A 259 -4.41 0.52 27.66
CA HIS A 259 -5.14 -0.28 26.68
C HIS A 259 -5.89 -1.46 27.32
N SER A 260 -5.28 -2.17 28.30
CA SER A 260 -5.94 -3.27 29.01
C SER A 260 -7.17 -2.85 29.83
N VAL A 261 -7.24 -1.56 30.22
CA VAL A 261 -8.33 -1.00 31.03
C VAL A 261 -9.49 -0.52 30.15
N VAL A 262 -9.20 0.25 29.08
CA VAL A 262 -10.23 0.81 28.21
C VAL A 262 -10.68 -0.18 27.15
N GLY A 263 -9.86 -1.17 26.83
CA GLY A 263 -10.05 -2.14 25.76
C GLY A 263 -9.96 -1.49 24.38
N GLU A 264 -9.86 -2.32 23.31
CA GLU A 264 -9.73 -1.83 21.94
C GLU A 264 -10.81 -0.81 21.56
N THR A 265 -12.07 -1.06 21.93
CA THR A 265 -13.17 -0.13 21.61
C THR A 265 -12.99 1.25 22.27
N GLY A 266 -12.50 1.32 23.49
CA GLY A 266 -12.23 2.58 24.17
C GLY A 266 -11.01 3.27 23.60
N TYR A 267 -9.98 2.51 23.28
CA TYR A 267 -8.72 3.00 22.75
C TYR A 267 -8.85 3.72 21.40
N LYS A 268 -9.83 3.34 20.58
CA LYS A 268 -10.15 4.03 19.31
C LYS A 268 -10.37 5.54 19.43
N SER A 269 -10.83 5.99 20.57
CA SER A 269 -11.15 7.41 20.82
C SER A 269 -10.35 8.05 21.96
N ASP A 270 -9.60 7.25 22.71
CA ASP A 270 -8.79 7.69 23.86
C ASP A 270 -7.40 7.01 23.81
N PRO A 271 -6.64 7.19 22.70
CA PRO A 271 -5.33 6.58 22.58
C PRO A 271 -4.28 7.34 23.39
N ILE A 272 -3.37 6.60 23.96
CA ILE A 272 -2.14 7.09 24.58
C ILE A 272 -0.97 6.40 23.88
N GLY A 273 -0.02 7.18 23.38
CA GLY A 273 1.17 6.66 22.71
C GLY A 273 2.45 7.31 23.21
N THR A 274 3.54 7.00 22.54
CA THR A 274 4.87 7.57 22.76
C THR A 274 5.24 8.61 21.69
N GLY A 275 4.32 8.89 20.77
CA GLY A 275 4.55 9.74 19.60
C GLY A 275 4.77 11.21 19.94
N PRO A 276 5.19 12.00 18.94
CA PRO A 276 5.52 13.41 19.13
C PRO A 276 4.33 14.30 19.46
N PHE A 277 3.11 13.84 19.19
CA PHE A 277 1.89 14.59 19.45
C PHE A 277 0.89 13.74 20.23
N MET A 278 0.10 14.40 21.08
CA MET A 278 -0.94 13.79 21.91
C MET A 278 -2.32 14.34 21.51
N VAL A 279 -3.36 13.52 21.64
CA VAL A 279 -4.73 13.91 21.30
C VAL A 279 -5.20 14.99 22.27
N ALA A 280 -5.59 16.15 21.72
CA ALA A 280 -6.11 17.28 22.48
C ALA A 280 -7.64 17.40 22.32
N ASP A 281 -8.16 17.22 21.12
CA ASP A 281 -9.60 17.24 20.84
C ASP A 281 -9.89 16.40 19.60
N TYR A 282 -11.03 15.70 19.61
CA TYR A 282 -11.38 14.76 18.57
C TYR A 282 -12.90 14.61 18.40
N ASP A 283 -13.36 14.85 17.19
CA ASP A 283 -14.72 14.55 16.72
C ASP A 283 -14.62 13.73 15.43
N PRO A 284 -15.01 12.44 15.45
CA PRO A 284 -14.82 11.53 14.32
C PRO A 284 -15.32 12.04 12.96
N ALA A 285 -16.40 12.83 12.96
CA ALA A 285 -17.03 13.33 11.75
C ALA A 285 -16.52 14.71 11.31
N SER A 286 -15.69 15.35 12.10
CA SER A 286 -15.33 16.75 11.90
C SER A 286 -13.83 16.99 11.87
N PHE A 287 -13.08 16.53 12.88
CA PHE A 287 -11.65 16.81 12.99
C PHE A 287 -10.94 15.93 14.04
N CYS A 288 -9.61 15.90 13.94
CA CYS A 288 -8.69 15.49 14.99
C CYS A 288 -7.65 16.58 15.20
N GLU A 289 -7.42 16.97 16.46
CA GLU A 289 -6.43 17.96 16.86
C GLU A 289 -5.44 17.34 17.83
N LEU A 290 -4.17 17.38 17.45
CA LEU A 290 -3.05 16.87 18.23
C LEU A 290 -2.20 18.07 18.71
N HIS A 291 -1.76 18.01 19.97
CA HIS A 291 -0.84 19.00 20.56
C HIS A 291 0.54 18.37 20.78
N ALA A 292 1.58 19.18 20.65
CA ALA A 292 2.96 18.77 20.87
C ALA A 292 3.14 18.14 22.25
N PHE A 293 3.84 17.01 22.29
CA PHE A 293 4.26 16.35 23.53
C PHE A 293 5.63 16.91 23.96
N ASP A 294 5.64 17.73 25.01
CA ASP A 294 6.84 18.45 25.47
C ASP A 294 7.97 17.51 25.92
N ASP A 295 7.62 16.34 26.47
CA ASP A 295 8.55 15.35 27.01
C ASP A 295 8.88 14.22 25.99
N HIS A 296 8.63 14.42 24.70
CA HIS A 296 8.95 13.45 23.66
C HIS A 296 10.46 13.15 23.62
N PHE A 297 10.82 11.88 23.52
CA PHE A 297 12.22 11.38 23.66
C PHE A 297 13.20 11.92 22.59
N ARG A 298 12.72 12.36 21.43
CA ARG A 298 13.52 13.03 20.39
C ARG A 298 13.55 14.56 20.55
N GLY A 299 13.01 15.08 21.65
CA GLY A 299 12.78 16.50 21.89
C GLY A 299 11.35 16.90 21.49
N ARG A 300 10.90 18.03 22.04
CA ARG A 300 9.59 18.61 21.72
C ARG A 300 9.49 18.89 20.22
N PRO A 301 8.38 18.50 19.55
CA PRO A 301 8.10 18.90 18.15
C PRO A 301 8.20 20.42 17.96
N ASN A 302 8.57 20.85 16.75
CA ASN A 302 8.61 22.28 16.46
C ASN A 302 7.21 22.91 16.42
N LEU A 303 6.21 22.20 15.88
CA LEU A 303 4.81 22.66 15.87
C LEU A 303 4.18 22.59 17.26
N ASP A 304 3.24 23.49 17.54
CA ASP A 304 2.36 23.38 18.72
C ASP A 304 1.16 22.48 18.44
N VAL A 305 0.61 22.56 17.23
CA VAL A 305 -0.64 21.88 16.86
C VAL A 305 -0.54 21.26 15.47
N LEU A 306 -0.94 20.01 15.37
CA LEU A 306 -1.22 19.32 14.12
C LEU A 306 -2.73 19.02 14.09
N ARG A 307 -3.44 19.55 13.08
CA ARG A 307 -4.89 19.40 13.00
C ARG A 307 -5.30 18.88 11.64
N GLU A 308 -6.16 17.87 11.62
CA GLU A 308 -6.83 17.38 10.41
C GLU A 308 -8.33 17.70 10.48
N ASN A 309 -8.84 18.42 9.51
CA ASN A 309 -10.26 18.68 9.34
C ASN A 309 -10.85 17.75 8.28
N ILE A 310 -12.05 17.25 8.52
CA ILE A 310 -12.75 16.38 7.56
C ILE A 310 -13.53 17.22 6.55
N VAL A 311 -13.08 17.21 5.31
CA VAL A 311 -13.66 17.94 4.17
C VAL A 311 -13.85 16.96 3.01
N PRO A 312 -15.02 16.31 2.89
CA PRO A 312 -15.27 15.28 1.89
C PRO A 312 -15.09 15.75 0.45
N GLU A 313 -15.50 16.98 0.14
CA GLU A 313 -15.51 17.52 -1.22
C GLU A 313 -14.11 17.92 -1.68
N ALA A 314 -13.56 17.23 -2.68
CA ALA A 314 -12.20 17.46 -3.21
C ALA A 314 -12.00 18.92 -3.68
N SER A 315 -12.99 19.49 -4.38
CA SER A 315 -12.93 20.89 -4.83
C SER A 315 -12.85 21.91 -3.70
N VAL A 316 -13.45 21.62 -2.54
CA VAL A 316 -13.34 22.47 -1.36
C VAL A 316 -11.93 22.38 -0.79
N ARG A 317 -11.35 21.19 -0.71
CA ARG A 317 -9.95 21.00 -0.27
C ARG A 317 -8.98 21.77 -1.18
N THR A 318 -9.18 21.69 -2.51
CA THR A 318 -8.38 22.47 -3.47
C THR A 318 -8.45 23.98 -3.22
N ILE A 319 -9.67 24.52 -3.02
CA ILE A 319 -9.88 25.96 -2.75
C ILE A 319 -9.22 26.36 -1.42
N SER A 320 -9.30 25.52 -0.39
CA SER A 320 -8.69 25.81 0.91
C SER A 320 -7.17 25.82 0.86
N LEU A 321 -6.56 24.95 0.03
CA LEU A 321 -5.11 25.01 -0.25
C LEU A 321 -4.75 26.32 -0.97
N GLU A 322 -5.46 26.67 -2.03
CA GLU A 322 -5.20 27.88 -2.82
C GLU A 322 -5.39 29.18 -2.02
N SER A 323 -6.32 29.18 -1.07
CA SER A 323 -6.56 30.34 -0.19
C SER A 323 -5.60 30.43 1.00
N GLY A 324 -4.81 29.38 1.27
CA GLY A 324 -3.99 29.28 2.47
C GLY A 324 -4.78 28.99 3.75
N GLU A 325 -6.04 28.56 3.64
CA GLU A 325 -6.86 28.11 4.77
C GLU A 325 -6.42 26.74 5.28
N ALA A 326 -5.82 25.93 4.40
CA ALA A 326 -5.19 24.68 4.73
C ALA A 326 -3.73 24.65 4.24
N ASP A 327 -2.89 23.91 4.95
CA ASP A 327 -1.49 23.72 4.60
C ASP A 327 -1.27 22.50 3.72
N HIS A 328 -2.15 21.52 3.82
CA HIS A 328 -2.01 20.25 3.14
C HIS A 328 -3.35 19.52 2.95
N SER A 329 -3.46 18.73 1.88
CA SER A 329 -4.52 17.73 1.71
C SER A 329 -3.93 16.33 1.81
N VAL A 330 -4.30 15.59 2.85
CA VAL A 330 -3.81 14.21 3.10
C VAL A 330 -4.15 13.26 1.95
N TRP A 331 -5.30 13.47 1.32
CA TRP A 331 -5.80 12.59 0.26
C TRP A 331 -5.81 13.27 -1.11
N SER A 332 -5.77 12.44 -2.14
CA SER A 332 -5.78 12.88 -3.53
C SER A 332 -6.92 13.84 -3.85
N LEU A 333 -6.59 14.86 -4.61
CA LEU A 333 -7.52 15.80 -5.23
C LEU A 333 -8.01 15.24 -6.58
N LEU A 334 -8.87 15.97 -7.27
CA LEU A 334 -9.25 15.63 -8.63
C LEU A 334 -8.03 15.71 -9.56
N THR A 335 -8.00 14.90 -10.61
CA THR A 335 -6.88 14.86 -11.57
C THR A 335 -6.54 16.26 -12.12
N GLU A 336 -7.56 17.00 -12.51
CA GLU A 336 -7.42 18.38 -13.02
C GLU A 336 -6.88 19.36 -11.99
N ASP A 337 -7.27 19.20 -10.70
CA ASP A 337 -6.77 20.02 -9.61
C ASP A 337 -5.31 19.68 -9.29
N ASN A 338 -4.94 18.40 -9.28
CA ASN A 338 -3.56 17.97 -9.11
C ASN A 338 -2.64 18.60 -10.17
N ILE A 339 -3.08 18.61 -11.43
CA ILE A 339 -2.32 19.22 -12.53
C ILE A 339 -2.21 20.73 -12.31
N LYS A 340 -3.32 21.38 -11.97
CA LYS A 340 -3.37 22.83 -11.71
C LYS A 340 -2.42 23.25 -10.60
N LEU A 341 -2.46 22.56 -9.45
CA LEU A 341 -1.61 22.87 -8.30
C LEU A 341 -0.13 22.57 -8.60
N ARG A 342 0.16 21.44 -9.24
CA ARG A 342 1.53 21.09 -9.66
C ARG A 342 2.15 22.16 -10.58
N ASP A 343 1.37 22.63 -11.56
CA ASP A 343 1.86 23.55 -12.58
C ASP A 343 1.87 25.01 -12.09
N SER A 344 1.21 25.34 -10.97
CA SER A 344 1.21 26.68 -10.39
C SER A 344 2.57 27.09 -9.84
N GLY A 345 3.30 26.15 -9.22
CA GLY A 345 4.54 26.42 -8.52
C GLY A 345 4.36 27.13 -7.16
N ASP A 346 3.12 27.21 -6.65
CA ASP A 346 2.77 27.89 -5.40
C ASP A 346 2.85 26.98 -4.17
N PHE A 347 3.30 25.71 -4.37
CA PHE A 347 3.33 24.67 -3.33
C PHE A 347 4.66 23.92 -3.37
N THR A 348 5.11 23.43 -2.22
CA THR A 348 6.04 22.30 -2.16
C THR A 348 5.28 21.08 -2.62
N THR A 349 5.71 20.48 -3.73
CA THR A 349 5.00 19.38 -4.38
C THR A 349 5.84 18.13 -4.38
N PHE A 350 5.30 17.05 -3.82
CA PHE A 350 5.89 15.72 -3.96
C PHE A 350 5.09 14.89 -4.96
N ALA A 351 5.81 14.15 -5.78
CA ALA A 351 5.27 13.09 -6.63
C ALA A 351 5.86 11.77 -6.13
N THR A 352 5.19 11.13 -5.17
CA THR A 352 5.60 9.81 -4.70
C THR A 352 4.99 8.76 -5.60
N SER A 353 5.83 7.93 -6.20
CA SER A 353 5.32 6.82 -7.01
C SER A 353 4.58 5.83 -6.13
N SER A 354 3.31 5.58 -6.45
CA SER A 354 2.53 4.59 -5.73
C SER A 354 3.10 3.19 -5.94
N VAL A 355 3.13 2.41 -4.87
CA VAL A 355 3.38 0.97 -4.91
C VAL A 355 2.12 0.16 -5.22
N ALA A 356 0.99 0.84 -5.41
CA ALA A 356 -0.28 0.23 -5.78
C ALA A 356 -0.41 0.06 -7.30
N VAL A 357 -0.53 -1.19 -7.76
CA VAL A 357 -0.85 -1.49 -9.14
C VAL A 357 -2.36 -1.42 -9.35
N ASN A 358 -2.78 -0.61 -10.32
CA ASN A 358 -4.14 -0.68 -10.84
C ASN A 358 -4.21 -1.79 -11.89
N HIS A 359 -5.15 -2.71 -11.73
CA HIS A 359 -5.18 -3.94 -12.51
C HIS A 359 -6.59 -4.51 -12.64
N PHE A 360 -6.76 -5.44 -13.58
CA PHE A 360 -7.97 -6.22 -13.70
C PHE A 360 -7.65 -7.69 -13.35
N PRO A 361 -7.97 -8.18 -12.14
CA PRO A 361 -7.93 -9.60 -11.83
C PRO A 361 -8.89 -10.36 -12.75
N LEU A 362 -8.38 -11.43 -13.35
CA LEU A 362 -9.09 -12.32 -14.25
C LEU A 362 -9.33 -13.65 -13.56
N ASN A 363 -10.56 -14.10 -13.40
CA ASN A 363 -10.82 -15.40 -12.81
C ASN A 363 -10.30 -16.52 -13.74
N ASN A 364 -9.07 -17.01 -13.48
CA ASN A 364 -8.36 -17.98 -14.30
C ASN A 364 -9.04 -19.38 -14.30
N GLU A 365 -10.04 -19.63 -13.47
CA GLU A 365 -10.89 -20.83 -13.52
C GLU A 365 -11.98 -20.73 -14.59
N ARG A 366 -12.22 -19.54 -15.17
CA ARG A 366 -13.15 -19.37 -16.29
C ARG A 366 -12.54 -19.96 -17.56
N PRO A 367 -13.30 -20.73 -18.37
CA PRO A 367 -12.76 -21.41 -19.54
C PRO A 367 -12.04 -20.49 -20.54
N TYR A 368 -12.49 -19.23 -20.67
CA TYR A 368 -11.88 -18.23 -21.54
C TYR A 368 -10.61 -17.60 -20.92
N PHE A 369 -10.53 -17.47 -19.61
CA PHE A 369 -9.33 -16.94 -18.93
C PHE A 369 -8.34 -18.03 -18.53
N ALA A 370 -8.72 -19.31 -18.54
CA ALA A 370 -7.79 -20.42 -18.36
C ALA A 370 -6.75 -20.51 -19.49
N ASP A 371 -7.10 -20.03 -20.70
CA ASP A 371 -6.17 -19.97 -21.83
C ASP A 371 -5.25 -18.75 -21.71
N LYS A 372 -3.97 -18.97 -21.41
CA LYS A 372 -2.95 -17.92 -21.29
C LYS A 372 -2.88 -17.02 -22.54
N VAL A 373 -3.10 -17.57 -23.72
CA VAL A 373 -3.06 -16.80 -24.97
C VAL A 373 -4.14 -15.72 -24.97
N VAL A 374 -5.33 -15.99 -24.43
CA VAL A 374 -6.39 -14.98 -24.30
C VAL A 374 -5.94 -13.84 -23.42
N ARG A 375 -5.35 -14.11 -22.27
CA ARG A 375 -4.88 -13.09 -21.33
C ARG A 375 -3.75 -12.24 -21.91
N GLN A 376 -2.80 -12.87 -22.60
CA GLN A 376 -1.72 -12.18 -23.29
C GLN A 376 -2.22 -11.34 -24.48
N ALA A 377 -3.18 -11.83 -25.26
CA ALA A 377 -3.81 -11.07 -26.32
C ALA A 377 -4.56 -9.83 -25.80
N MET A 378 -5.21 -9.93 -24.63
CA MET A 378 -5.82 -8.77 -23.97
C MET A 378 -4.78 -7.70 -23.63
N MET A 379 -3.59 -8.09 -23.15
CA MET A 379 -2.51 -7.15 -22.87
C MET A 379 -2.01 -6.39 -24.11
N HIS A 380 -1.97 -7.05 -25.27
CA HIS A 380 -1.63 -6.40 -26.54
C HIS A 380 -2.79 -5.55 -27.12
N ALA A 381 -4.03 -5.85 -26.73
CA ALA A 381 -5.20 -5.13 -27.21
C ALA A 381 -5.47 -3.82 -26.45
N ILE A 382 -4.88 -3.63 -25.27
CA ILE A 382 -5.12 -2.48 -24.38
C ILE A 382 -4.00 -1.45 -24.53
N ASP A 383 -4.37 -0.23 -24.96
CA ASP A 383 -3.44 0.90 -25.04
C ASP A 383 -3.22 1.53 -23.65
N ARG A 384 -2.26 0.98 -22.91
CA ARG A 384 -1.92 1.44 -21.57
C ARG A 384 -1.20 2.79 -21.57
N ASP A 385 -0.50 3.13 -22.67
CA ASP A 385 0.10 4.44 -22.82
C ASP A 385 -1.00 5.51 -22.97
N GLN A 386 -2.06 5.23 -23.74
CA GLN A 386 -3.20 6.14 -23.83
C GLN A 386 -3.93 6.30 -22.48
N ILE A 387 -4.04 5.24 -21.67
CA ILE A 387 -4.59 5.37 -20.30
C ILE A 387 -3.74 6.34 -19.48
N VAL A 388 -2.42 6.16 -19.48
CA VAL A 388 -1.50 7.00 -18.69
C VAL A 388 -1.51 8.44 -19.19
N ASP A 389 -1.40 8.64 -20.51
CA ASP A 389 -1.22 9.98 -21.09
C ASP A 389 -2.51 10.79 -21.16
N GLU A 390 -3.66 10.16 -21.50
CA GLU A 390 -4.90 10.88 -21.76
C GLU A 390 -5.88 10.84 -20.57
N LEU A 391 -6.08 9.67 -19.94
CA LEU A 391 -6.99 9.59 -18.79
C LEU A 391 -6.34 10.11 -17.50
N TRP A 392 -5.07 9.79 -17.30
CA TRP A 392 -4.33 10.18 -16.08
C TRP A 392 -3.39 11.36 -16.31
N GLN A 393 -3.29 11.87 -17.54
CA GLN A 393 -2.57 13.08 -17.93
C GLN A 393 -1.13 13.13 -17.37
N GLY A 394 -0.44 11.97 -17.37
CA GLY A 394 0.91 11.82 -16.86
C GLY A 394 1.01 11.73 -15.32
N LEU A 395 -0.10 11.56 -14.61
CA LEU A 395 -0.11 11.29 -13.16
C LEU A 395 -0.06 9.78 -12.85
N ALA A 396 0.54 9.00 -13.72
CA ALA A 396 0.67 7.55 -13.58
C ALA A 396 1.85 7.03 -14.40
N VAL A 397 2.32 5.84 -14.06
CA VAL A 397 3.36 5.11 -14.79
C VAL A 397 2.79 3.79 -15.30
N LYS A 398 3.07 3.43 -16.56
CA LYS A 398 2.65 2.15 -17.15
C LYS A 398 3.20 0.98 -16.33
N ALA A 399 2.32 0.06 -15.89
CA ALA A 399 2.75 -1.14 -15.19
C ALA A 399 3.29 -2.19 -16.15
N THR A 400 4.38 -2.86 -15.76
CA THR A 400 4.99 -3.95 -16.51
C THR A 400 4.82 -5.31 -15.84
N ALA A 401 4.57 -5.30 -14.53
CA ALA A 401 4.26 -6.47 -13.70
C ALA A 401 3.51 -6.01 -12.43
N ASN A 402 3.65 -6.73 -11.34
CA ASN A 402 3.01 -6.41 -10.07
C ASN A 402 3.76 -5.38 -9.21
N LEU A 403 5.11 -5.31 -9.29
CA LEU A 403 5.89 -4.36 -8.48
C LEU A 403 6.12 -3.04 -9.20
N SER A 404 6.03 -1.95 -8.43
CA SER A 404 6.26 -0.58 -8.87
C SER A 404 7.75 -0.24 -8.95
N PRO A 405 8.16 0.62 -9.90
CA PRO A 405 9.49 1.23 -9.90
C PRO A 405 9.84 1.98 -8.60
N ALA A 406 8.85 2.33 -7.77
CA ALA A 406 9.10 2.92 -6.44
C ALA A 406 9.87 1.97 -5.52
N LEU A 407 9.65 0.64 -5.65
CA LEU A 407 10.43 -0.39 -4.97
C LEU A 407 11.73 -0.66 -5.75
N ALA A 408 12.53 0.38 -5.95
CA ALA A 408 13.65 0.38 -6.91
C ALA A 408 14.65 -0.77 -6.71
N PHE A 409 14.86 -1.22 -5.46
CA PHE A 409 15.75 -2.34 -5.18
C PHE A 409 15.22 -3.65 -5.76
N TYR A 410 13.90 -3.92 -5.63
CA TYR A 410 13.27 -5.17 -6.06
C TYR A 410 12.67 -5.12 -7.46
N TYR A 411 12.51 -3.91 -8.04
CA TYR A 411 11.88 -3.76 -9.35
C TYR A 411 12.71 -4.40 -10.46
N GLU A 412 12.05 -5.22 -11.31
CA GLU A 412 12.65 -5.89 -12.46
C GLU A 412 12.15 -5.28 -13.78
N PRO A 413 12.98 -4.47 -14.46
CA PRO A 413 12.58 -3.87 -15.73
C PRO A 413 12.63 -4.85 -16.91
N ASP A 414 13.43 -5.92 -16.82
CA ASP A 414 13.59 -6.90 -17.91
C ASP A 414 12.54 -8.03 -17.80
N VAL A 415 11.29 -7.62 -17.90
CA VAL A 415 10.13 -8.53 -17.98
C VAL A 415 9.54 -8.51 -19.39
N LYS A 416 8.71 -9.51 -19.71
CA LYS A 416 7.99 -9.55 -20.98
C LYS A 416 7.15 -8.30 -21.18
N GLN A 417 7.40 -7.59 -22.28
CA GLN A 417 6.69 -6.36 -22.62
C GLN A 417 5.48 -6.66 -23.52
N TYR A 418 4.43 -5.87 -23.34
CA TYR A 418 3.20 -5.92 -24.12
C TYR A 418 2.95 -4.54 -24.73
N GLU A 419 3.42 -4.36 -25.96
CA GLU A 419 3.12 -3.15 -26.73
C GLU A 419 1.68 -3.22 -27.26
N TYR A 420 1.05 -2.06 -27.40
CA TYR A 420 -0.28 -1.98 -27.99
C TYR A 420 -0.25 -2.39 -29.45
N ASP A 421 -0.81 -3.55 -29.76
CA ASP A 421 -0.90 -4.14 -31.09
C ASP A 421 -2.18 -4.99 -31.21
N PRO A 422 -3.33 -4.37 -31.49
CA PRO A 422 -4.60 -5.08 -31.60
C PRO A 422 -4.63 -6.06 -32.78
N GLU A 423 -3.80 -5.85 -33.83
CA GLU A 423 -3.69 -6.78 -34.96
C GLU A 423 -2.96 -8.06 -34.51
N LEU A 424 -1.86 -7.94 -33.77
CA LEU A 424 -1.18 -9.07 -33.17
C LEU A 424 -2.11 -9.81 -32.19
N ALA A 425 -2.83 -9.08 -31.35
CA ALA A 425 -3.80 -9.67 -30.41
C ALA A 425 -4.85 -10.52 -31.15
N ALA A 426 -5.43 -9.98 -32.23
CA ALA A 426 -6.39 -10.70 -33.03
C ALA A 426 -5.78 -11.96 -33.69
N GLN A 427 -4.55 -11.85 -34.23
CA GLN A 427 -3.82 -12.98 -34.81
C GLN A 427 -3.54 -14.06 -33.79
N MET A 428 -3.07 -13.72 -32.58
CA MET A 428 -2.82 -14.69 -31.49
C MET A 428 -4.08 -15.49 -31.17
N LEU A 429 -5.25 -14.81 -31.12
CA LEU A 429 -6.53 -15.47 -30.85
C LEU A 429 -6.93 -16.40 -32.00
N ASP A 430 -6.76 -15.98 -33.26
CA ASP A 430 -7.05 -16.81 -34.46
C ASP A 430 -6.17 -18.08 -34.47
N GLU A 431 -4.87 -17.93 -34.21
CA GLU A 431 -3.91 -19.05 -34.14
C GLU A 431 -4.22 -20.01 -32.99
N ALA A 432 -4.73 -19.50 -31.86
CA ALA A 432 -5.18 -20.29 -30.74
C ALA A 432 -6.56 -20.96 -30.96
N GLY A 433 -7.24 -20.67 -32.08
CA GLY A 433 -8.52 -21.24 -32.45
C GLY A 433 -9.75 -20.49 -31.91
N TRP A 434 -9.56 -19.29 -31.38
CA TRP A 434 -10.64 -18.38 -30.97
C TRP A 434 -11.15 -17.58 -32.18
N VAL A 435 -12.07 -18.15 -32.95
CA VAL A 435 -12.57 -17.58 -34.21
C VAL A 435 -13.79 -16.70 -34.00
N VAL A 436 -13.99 -15.68 -34.85
CA VAL A 436 -15.14 -14.80 -34.75
C VAL A 436 -16.42 -15.55 -35.16
N GLY A 437 -17.36 -15.62 -34.21
CA GLY A 437 -18.66 -16.25 -34.45
C GLY A 437 -19.62 -15.42 -35.28
N SER A 438 -20.78 -15.98 -35.57
CA SER A 438 -21.80 -15.30 -36.42
C SER A 438 -22.42 -14.07 -35.79
N ASP A 439 -22.29 -13.92 -34.47
CA ASP A 439 -22.75 -12.78 -33.67
C ASP A 439 -21.66 -11.71 -33.44
N GLY A 440 -20.48 -11.93 -34.05
CA GLY A 440 -19.36 -11.00 -33.95
C GLY A 440 -18.48 -11.19 -32.72
N VAL A 441 -18.79 -12.15 -31.82
CA VAL A 441 -17.97 -12.48 -30.64
C VAL A 441 -17.10 -13.69 -30.98
N ARG A 442 -15.84 -13.70 -30.52
CA ARG A 442 -14.95 -14.85 -30.68
C ARG A 442 -15.41 -16.04 -29.86
N GLU A 443 -15.28 -17.23 -30.44
CA GLU A 443 -15.63 -18.49 -29.77
C GLU A 443 -14.64 -19.63 -30.10
N LYS A 444 -14.50 -20.55 -29.16
CA LYS A 444 -13.71 -21.78 -29.29
C LYS A 444 -14.41 -22.91 -28.53
N ASP A 445 -14.67 -24.04 -29.16
CA ASP A 445 -15.31 -25.23 -28.56
C ASP A 445 -16.65 -24.90 -27.84
N GLY A 446 -17.42 -23.93 -28.37
CA GLY A 446 -18.69 -23.50 -27.80
C GLY A 446 -18.58 -22.51 -26.62
N VAL A 447 -17.37 -22.11 -26.24
CA VAL A 447 -17.11 -21.07 -25.24
C VAL A 447 -16.92 -19.74 -25.97
N LYS A 448 -17.62 -18.69 -25.53
CA LYS A 448 -17.50 -17.35 -26.08
C LYS A 448 -16.58 -16.48 -25.23
N LEU A 449 -15.83 -15.59 -25.87
CA LEU A 449 -15.12 -14.51 -25.19
C LEU A 449 -16.10 -13.40 -24.79
N SER A 450 -16.98 -13.71 -23.82
CA SER A 450 -17.97 -12.80 -23.27
C SER A 450 -18.04 -12.98 -21.76
N TRP A 451 -17.88 -11.88 -21.00
CA TRP A 451 -17.83 -11.88 -19.52
C TRP A 451 -18.28 -10.54 -18.95
N THR A 452 -18.39 -10.49 -17.62
CA THR A 452 -18.70 -9.28 -16.87
C THR A 452 -17.44 -8.79 -16.14
N CYS A 453 -17.15 -7.48 -16.28
CA CYS A 453 -16.19 -6.75 -15.47
C CYS A 453 -16.93 -5.97 -14.38
N LEU A 454 -16.62 -6.23 -13.11
CA LEU A 454 -17.19 -5.53 -11.98
C LEU A 454 -16.39 -4.24 -11.70
N VAL A 455 -17.10 -3.14 -11.47
CA VAL A 455 -16.54 -1.87 -10.98
C VAL A 455 -17.28 -1.46 -9.72
N ILE A 456 -16.60 -0.77 -8.80
CA ILE A 456 -17.24 -0.31 -7.57
C ILE A 456 -18.25 0.78 -7.89
N THR A 457 -19.46 0.67 -7.32
CA THR A 457 -20.52 1.67 -7.46
C THR A 457 -20.03 3.05 -7.02
N GLY A 458 -20.18 4.03 -7.91
CA GLY A 458 -19.78 5.42 -7.64
C GLY A 458 -18.29 5.73 -7.83
N ASP A 459 -17.47 4.78 -8.27
CA ASP A 459 -16.06 5.03 -8.59
C ASP A 459 -15.93 5.82 -9.91
N GLN A 460 -16.02 7.13 -9.80
CA GLN A 460 -15.94 8.04 -10.95
C GLN A 460 -14.51 8.19 -11.49
N ALA A 461 -13.50 7.88 -10.69
CA ALA A 461 -12.11 8.02 -11.10
C ALA A 461 -11.65 6.86 -12.00
N ARG A 462 -12.05 5.62 -11.69
CA ARG A 462 -11.57 4.43 -12.39
C ARG A 462 -12.56 3.87 -13.42
N LYS A 463 -13.86 4.15 -13.28
CA LYS A 463 -14.86 3.65 -14.24
C LYS A 463 -14.56 4.01 -15.71
N PRO A 464 -14.11 5.23 -16.07
CA PRO A 464 -13.71 5.56 -17.43
C PRO A 464 -12.62 4.64 -17.99
N GLU A 465 -11.72 4.15 -17.14
CA GLU A 465 -10.67 3.20 -17.52
C GLU A 465 -11.27 1.85 -17.95
N ALA A 466 -12.24 1.32 -17.22
CA ALA A 466 -12.96 0.11 -17.63
C ALA A 466 -13.72 0.32 -18.96
N GLU A 467 -14.27 1.51 -19.18
CA GLU A 467 -15.02 1.84 -20.41
C GLU A 467 -14.10 1.89 -21.65
N VAL A 468 -12.90 2.45 -21.55
CA VAL A 468 -11.95 2.44 -22.68
C VAL A 468 -11.38 1.05 -22.93
N VAL A 469 -11.10 0.27 -21.89
CA VAL A 469 -10.68 -1.13 -22.00
C VAL A 469 -11.76 -1.96 -22.70
N GLN A 470 -13.04 -1.75 -22.37
CA GLN A 470 -14.17 -2.40 -23.04
C GLN A 470 -14.16 -2.12 -24.55
N GLN A 471 -13.93 -0.86 -24.96
CA GLN A 471 -13.92 -0.49 -26.38
C GLN A 471 -12.77 -1.17 -27.16
N TRP A 472 -11.57 -1.24 -26.56
CA TRP A 472 -10.45 -1.92 -27.22
C TRP A 472 -10.66 -3.43 -27.34
N LEU A 473 -11.20 -4.07 -26.30
CA LEU A 473 -11.51 -5.50 -26.36
C LEU A 473 -12.62 -5.80 -27.36
N LEU A 474 -13.63 -4.93 -27.46
CA LEU A 474 -14.69 -5.04 -28.47
C LEU A 474 -14.13 -4.93 -29.90
N ALA A 475 -13.11 -4.10 -30.12
CA ALA A 475 -12.47 -3.94 -31.43
C ALA A 475 -11.80 -5.23 -31.95
N ILE A 476 -11.41 -6.14 -31.04
CA ILE A 476 -10.88 -7.47 -31.37
C ILE A 476 -11.89 -8.60 -31.15
N ASN A 477 -13.18 -8.27 -31.13
CA ASN A 477 -14.31 -9.20 -31.03
C ASN A 477 -14.40 -9.95 -29.67
N MET A 478 -14.02 -9.30 -28.56
CA MET A 478 -14.27 -9.72 -27.20
C MET A 478 -15.41 -8.88 -26.60
N ASP A 479 -16.38 -9.52 -25.92
CA ASP A 479 -17.58 -8.89 -25.37
C ASP A 479 -17.45 -8.75 -23.85
N MET A 480 -16.78 -7.68 -23.38
CA MET A 480 -16.74 -7.32 -21.98
C MET A 480 -17.94 -6.45 -21.61
N LYS A 481 -18.69 -6.82 -20.58
CA LYS A 481 -19.78 -6.04 -20.01
C LYS A 481 -19.33 -5.40 -18.71
N ILE A 482 -19.71 -4.15 -18.47
CA ILE A 482 -19.41 -3.47 -17.21
C ILE A 482 -20.66 -3.52 -16.31
N GLU A 483 -20.47 -3.92 -15.07
CA GLU A 483 -21.52 -3.94 -14.05
C GLU A 483 -21.01 -3.28 -12.77
N GLU A 484 -21.80 -2.37 -12.20
CA GLU A 484 -21.48 -1.75 -10.94
C GLU A 484 -21.90 -2.64 -9.76
N ALA A 485 -20.99 -2.79 -8.79
CA ALA A 485 -21.22 -3.60 -7.59
C ALA A 485 -20.78 -2.84 -6.33
N PRO A 486 -21.47 -2.99 -5.19
CA PRO A 486 -21.05 -2.37 -3.93
C PRO A 486 -19.69 -2.87 -3.44
N SER A 487 -19.33 -4.11 -3.78
CA SER A 487 -18.04 -4.73 -3.46
C SER A 487 -17.61 -5.65 -4.61
N THR A 488 -16.47 -5.39 -5.18
CA THR A 488 -15.87 -6.26 -6.21
C THR A 488 -15.11 -7.43 -5.58
N SER A 489 -14.47 -7.22 -4.43
CA SER A 489 -13.67 -8.23 -3.72
C SER A 489 -14.48 -9.45 -3.32
N GLN A 490 -15.68 -9.28 -2.77
CA GLN A 490 -16.54 -10.39 -2.36
C GLN A 490 -16.86 -11.35 -3.50
N ALA A 491 -17.22 -10.82 -4.68
CA ALA A 491 -17.53 -11.64 -5.85
C ALA A 491 -16.30 -12.36 -6.40
N MET A 492 -15.14 -11.68 -6.39
CA MET A 492 -13.88 -12.25 -6.87
C MET A 492 -13.38 -13.33 -5.90
N THR A 493 -13.35 -13.10 -4.59
CA THR A 493 -12.96 -14.10 -3.59
C THR A 493 -13.87 -15.34 -3.63
N ALA A 494 -15.17 -15.15 -3.82
CA ALA A 494 -16.13 -16.27 -3.94
C ALA A 494 -16.03 -17.02 -5.28
N GLY A 495 -15.21 -16.57 -6.23
CA GLY A 495 -15.10 -17.15 -7.57
C GLY A 495 -16.35 -16.97 -8.43
N THR A 496 -17.30 -16.12 -8.03
CA THR A 496 -18.52 -15.84 -8.80
C THR A 496 -18.32 -14.73 -9.83
N GLY A 497 -17.36 -13.80 -9.60
CA GLY A 497 -16.95 -12.79 -10.55
C GLY A 497 -16.08 -13.37 -11.67
N ASP A 498 -16.12 -12.74 -12.84
CA ASP A 498 -15.28 -13.09 -13.99
C ASP A 498 -14.02 -12.21 -14.02
N MET A 499 -14.20 -10.92 -13.89
CA MET A 499 -13.19 -9.86 -13.95
C MET A 499 -13.63 -8.69 -13.07
N ALA A 500 -12.70 -7.94 -12.52
CA ALA A 500 -13.01 -6.72 -11.79
C ALA A 500 -11.95 -5.66 -12.08
N LEU A 501 -12.29 -4.37 -11.89
CA LEU A 501 -11.29 -3.31 -11.79
C LEU A 501 -10.90 -3.13 -10.33
N TYR A 502 -9.63 -3.29 -10.04
CA TYR A 502 -9.10 -3.29 -8.68
C TYR A 502 -7.73 -2.60 -8.61
N ASN A 503 -7.30 -2.31 -7.41
CA ASN A 503 -5.91 -1.93 -7.14
C ASN A 503 -5.38 -2.73 -5.95
N TRP A 504 -4.12 -3.09 -6.03
CA TRP A 504 -3.43 -3.79 -4.95
C TRP A 504 -2.09 -3.14 -4.66
N THR A 505 -1.81 -2.97 -3.39
CA THR A 505 -0.56 -2.37 -2.91
C THR A 505 0.43 -3.47 -2.58
N TYR A 506 1.54 -3.54 -3.32
CA TYR A 506 2.66 -4.41 -3.00
C TYR A 506 3.75 -3.58 -2.35
N GLY A 507 4.19 -3.99 -1.17
CA GLY A 507 5.25 -3.32 -0.43
C GLY A 507 4.86 -1.96 0.18
N GLY A 508 3.56 -1.63 0.21
CA GLY A 508 3.11 -0.37 0.81
C GLY A 508 3.36 -0.35 2.30
N GLY A 509 4.00 0.69 2.79
CA GLY A 509 4.33 0.86 4.21
C GLY A 509 5.52 0.02 4.69
N SER A 510 5.82 -1.10 4.05
CA SER A 510 6.90 -2.01 4.48
C SER A 510 8.11 -2.03 3.55
N GLY A 511 7.97 -1.56 2.31
CA GLY A 511 9.02 -1.72 1.29
C GLY A 511 9.23 -3.17 0.81
N GLU A 512 8.41 -4.11 1.30
CA GLU A 512 8.57 -5.55 1.07
C GLU A 512 7.96 -6.00 -0.27
N PRO A 513 8.66 -6.80 -1.09
CA PRO A 513 8.20 -7.22 -2.40
C PRO A 513 7.20 -8.37 -2.34
N ASP A 514 6.87 -8.91 -1.15
CA ASP A 514 6.06 -10.12 -1.00
C ASP A 514 4.67 -9.98 -1.62
N ALA A 515 4.33 -10.93 -2.47
CA ALA A 515 3.05 -11.01 -3.18
C ALA A 515 2.24 -12.25 -2.77
N SER A 516 2.62 -12.91 -1.69
CA SER A 516 1.99 -14.17 -1.22
C SER A 516 0.50 -14.01 -0.98
N ASN A 517 0.07 -12.84 -0.48
CA ASN A 517 -1.33 -12.57 -0.18
C ASN A 517 -2.26 -12.56 -1.41
N THR A 518 -1.71 -12.39 -2.62
CA THR A 518 -2.49 -12.28 -3.86
C THR A 518 -2.13 -13.29 -4.93
N LEU A 519 -0.89 -13.80 -4.95
CA LEU A 519 -0.40 -14.65 -6.03
C LEU A 519 -0.26 -16.12 -5.63
N ARG A 520 -0.24 -16.44 -4.33
CA ARG A 520 -0.26 -17.85 -3.91
C ARG A 520 -1.57 -18.51 -4.31
N SER A 521 -1.47 -19.78 -4.69
CA SER A 521 -2.62 -20.59 -5.12
C SER A 521 -3.72 -20.72 -4.05
N ASP A 522 -3.38 -20.61 -2.77
CA ASP A 522 -4.26 -20.71 -1.59
C ASP A 522 -4.56 -19.36 -0.91
N ALA A 523 -4.06 -18.26 -1.46
CA ALA A 523 -4.25 -16.95 -0.85
C ALA A 523 -5.71 -16.47 -0.91
N LEU A 524 -6.19 -15.89 0.18
CA LEU A 524 -7.56 -15.38 0.29
C LEU A 524 -7.85 -14.24 -0.72
N ASN A 525 -6.85 -13.39 -0.97
CA ASN A 525 -6.95 -12.26 -1.89
C ASN A 525 -6.46 -12.59 -3.31
N ASN A 526 -6.29 -13.87 -3.62
CA ASN A 526 -6.02 -14.31 -5.00
C ASN A 526 -7.31 -14.18 -5.83
N PHE A 527 -7.71 -12.95 -6.11
CA PHE A 527 -8.90 -12.62 -6.89
C PHE A 527 -8.87 -13.15 -8.32
N SER A 528 -7.68 -13.48 -8.79
CA SER A 528 -7.47 -14.09 -10.09
C SER A 528 -7.70 -15.60 -10.11
N HIS A 529 -7.85 -16.25 -8.96
CA HIS A 529 -7.87 -17.71 -8.84
C HIS A 529 -6.72 -18.38 -9.60
N TYR A 530 -5.60 -17.66 -9.70
CA TYR A 530 -4.39 -18.13 -10.34
C TYR A 530 -3.76 -19.26 -9.54
N LYS A 531 -3.36 -20.33 -10.22
CA LYS A 531 -2.76 -21.51 -9.60
C LYS A 531 -1.49 -21.87 -10.33
N SER A 532 -0.36 -21.67 -9.68
CA SER A 532 0.96 -21.98 -10.22
C SER A 532 1.88 -22.52 -9.13
N PRO A 533 2.20 -23.83 -9.15
CA PRO A 533 3.18 -24.39 -8.23
C PRO A 533 4.57 -23.73 -8.30
N GLU A 534 4.92 -23.17 -9.47
CA GLU A 534 6.17 -22.42 -9.65
C GLU A 534 6.11 -21.08 -8.89
N MET A 535 5.00 -20.35 -8.99
CA MET A 535 4.78 -19.12 -8.23
C MET A 535 4.79 -19.40 -6.74
N ASP A 536 4.06 -20.42 -6.29
CA ASP A 536 4.02 -20.81 -4.87
C ASP A 536 5.42 -21.09 -4.32
N ALA A 537 6.25 -21.82 -5.10
CA ALA A 537 7.62 -22.14 -4.70
C ALA A 537 8.54 -20.92 -4.67
N LEU A 538 8.38 -19.96 -5.59
CA LEU A 538 9.15 -18.71 -5.59
C LEU A 538 8.78 -17.84 -4.39
N LEU A 539 7.50 -17.74 -4.08
CA LEU A 539 7.02 -16.96 -2.93
C LEU A 539 7.49 -17.58 -1.60
N ASP A 540 7.46 -18.90 -1.48
CA ASP A 540 8.00 -19.61 -0.31
C ASP A 540 9.51 -19.38 -0.16
N GLN A 541 10.28 -19.40 -1.27
CA GLN A 541 11.72 -19.10 -1.25
C GLN A 541 11.97 -17.64 -0.85
N GLY A 542 11.19 -16.68 -1.38
CA GLY A 542 11.34 -15.27 -1.09
C GLY A 542 11.05 -14.90 0.37
N LEU A 543 10.13 -15.61 1.03
CA LEU A 543 9.86 -15.47 2.45
C LEU A 543 10.96 -16.08 3.33
N ALA A 544 11.61 -17.16 2.85
CA ALA A 544 12.66 -17.86 3.60
C ALA A 544 14.07 -17.28 3.37
N GLU A 545 14.25 -16.42 2.37
CA GLU A 545 15.56 -15.86 2.00
C GLU A 545 15.82 -14.55 2.75
N SER A 546 16.87 -14.53 3.56
CA SER A 546 17.28 -13.36 4.34
C SER A 546 18.37 -12.51 3.67
N ASP A 547 19.13 -13.10 2.72
CA ASP A 547 20.10 -12.32 1.94
C ASP A 547 19.37 -11.40 0.95
N PRO A 548 19.55 -10.07 1.02
CA PRO A 548 18.78 -9.14 0.20
C PRO A 548 19.01 -9.33 -1.31
N ASP A 549 20.23 -9.63 -1.75
CA ASP A 549 20.55 -9.79 -3.17
C ASP A 549 19.99 -11.11 -3.72
N ALA A 550 20.08 -12.20 -2.96
CA ALA A 550 19.45 -13.47 -3.32
C ALA A 550 17.92 -13.34 -3.35
N ARG A 551 17.35 -12.63 -2.39
CA ARG A 551 15.91 -12.36 -2.32
C ARG A 551 15.43 -11.51 -3.51
N LYS A 552 16.20 -10.50 -3.91
CA LYS A 552 15.95 -9.70 -5.11
C LYS A 552 15.84 -10.57 -6.36
N GLU A 553 16.74 -11.52 -6.54
CA GLU A 553 16.72 -12.44 -7.69
C GLU A 553 15.46 -13.32 -7.70
N ILE A 554 14.99 -13.75 -6.54
CA ILE A 554 13.74 -14.51 -6.42
C ILE A 554 12.54 -13.64 -6.86
N TYR A 555 12.42 -12.42 -6.35
CA TYR A 555 11.32 -11.52 -6.73
C TYR A 555 11.44 -10.98 -8.16
N SER A 556 12.62 -10.95 -8.75
CA SER A 556 12.80 -10.77 -10.20
C SER A 556 12.11 -11.90 -10.98
N GLN A 557 12.28 -13.17 -10.56
CA GLN A 557 11.60 -14.30 -11.18
C GLN A 557 10.08 -14.26 -10.97
N VAL A 558 9.60 -13.82 -9.80
CA VAL A 558 8.17 -13.59 -9.55
C VAL A 558 7.59 -12.59 -10.57
N GLN A 559 8.22 -11.45 -10.77
CA GLN A 559 7.79 -10.43 -11.73
C GLN A 559 7.81 -10.94 -13.19
N LYS A 560 8.86 -11.68 -13.57
CA LYS A 560 8.95 -12.33 -14.88
C LYS A 560 7.82 -13.32 -15.12
N LEU A 561 7.48 -14.10 -14.10
CA LEU A 561 6.39 -15.07 -14.18
C LEU A 561 5.01 -14.37 -14.24
N VAL A 562 4.79 -13.30 -13.48
CA VAL A 562 3.58 -12.45 -13.58
C VAL A 562 3.43 -11.89 -14.99
N ALA A 563 4.50 -11.33 -15.55
CA ALA A 563 4.47 -10.78 -16.91
C ALA A 563 4.27 -11.87 -17.97
N GLU A 564 4.78 -13.09 -17.80
CA GLU A 564 4.58 -14.19 -18.74
C GLU A 564 3.19 -14.79 -18.64
N ASP A 565 2.68 -15.02 -17.43
CA ASP A 565 1.43 -15.76 -17.21
C ASP A 565 0.18 -14.85 -17.25
N VAL A 566 0.38 -13.56 -16.99
CA VAL A 566 -0.71 -12.53 -16.96
C VAL A 566 -1.90 -13.01 -16.10
N PRO A 567 -1.69 -13.29 -14.80
CA PRO A 567 -2.80 -13.71 -13.94
C PRO A 567 -3.89 -12.62 -13.82
N PHE A 568 -3.50 -11.39 -14.01
CA PHE A 568 -4.33 -10.19 -14.10
C PHE A 568 -3.76 -9.23 -15.16
N LEU A 569 -4.59 -8.35 -15.71
CA LEU A 569 -4.12 -7.30 -16.61
C LEU A 569 -3.54 -6.16 -15.75
N PHE A 570 -2.24 -6.00 -15.75
CA PHE A 570 -1.56 -4.90 -15.06
C PHE A 570 -1.59 -3.64 -15.96
N ILE A 571 -2.13 -2.54 -15.42
CA ILE A 571 -2.40 -1.34 -16.22
C ILE A 571 -1.39 -0.25 -15.91
N LYS A 572 -1.38 0.24 -14.67
CA LYS A 572 -0.54 1.36 -14.26
C LYS A 572 -0.26 1.35 -12.77
N PHE A 573 0.76 2.11 -12.39
CA PHE A 573 0.96 2.66 -11.06
C PHE A 573 0.65 4.14 -11.14
N TRP A 574 -0.17 4.70 -10.24
CA TRP A 574 -0.38 6.13 -10.22
C TRP A 574 0.68 6.82 -9.37
N ASP A 575 1.02 8.07 -9.70
CA ASP A 575 1.80 8.92 -8.83
C ASP A 575 0.88 9.61 -7.84
N TRP A 576 1.24 9.58 -6.58
CA TRP A 576 0.54 10.26 -5.52
C TRP A 576 1.12 11.67 -5.41
N TYR A 577 0.35 12.67 -5.83
CA TYR A 577 0.74 14.05 -5.70
C TYR A 577 0.27 14.60 -4.36
N THR A 578 1.21 15.16 -3.59
CA THR A 578 0.94 15.85 -2.34
C THR A 578 1.43 17.28 -2.44
N PHE A 579 0.62 18.20 -1.93
CA PHE A 579 0.86 19.64 -2.01
C PHE A 579 0.90 20.20 -0.61
N PHE A 580 1.99 20.92 -0.29
CA PHE A 580 2.18 21.58 0.98
C PHE A 580 2.32 23.08 0.75
N ASN A 581 1.63 23.88 1.56
CA ASN A 581 1.80 25.33 1.55
C ASN A 581 3.26 25.69 1.79
N LEU A 582 3.78 26.67 1.06
CA LEU A 582 5.20 27.07 1.13
C LEU A 582 5.64 27.54 2.52
N ARG A 583 4.71 27.92 3.40
CA ARG A 583 5.03 28.24 4.79
C ARG A 583 5.41 27.00 5.63
N LEU A 584 5.02 25.79 5.21
CA LEU A 584 5.43 24.55 5.88
C LEU A 584 6.83 24.16 5.46
N LYS A 585 7.70 23.98 6.45
CA LYS A 585 9.11 23.66 6.33
C LYS A 585 9.45 22.39 7.10
N GLY A 586 10.69 21.92 6.98
CA GLY A 586 11.15 20.67 7.62
C GLY A 586 10.66 19.43 6.90
N LEU A 587 10.22 19.56 5.64
CA LEU A 587 9.83 18.46 4.78
C LEU A 587 11.06 17.80 4.13
N PRO A 588 11.05 16.47 3.89
CA PRO A 588 12.16 15.80 3.23
C PRO A 588 12.35 16.27 1.79
N GLU A 589 13.57 16.17 1.27
CA GLU A 589 13.85 16.42 -0.14
C GLU A 589 13.50 15.18 -1.00
N GLU A 590 12.59 15.31 -1.98
CA GLU A 590 12.23 14.27 -2.97
C GLU A 590 11.92 12.89 -2.33
N PRO A 591 10.94 12.77 -1.41
CA PRO A 591 10.61 11.51 -0.75
C PRO A 591 10.14 10.46 -1.78
N LEU A 592 10.48 9.19 -1.54
CA LEU A 592 10.03 8.07 -2.37
C LEU A 592 8.67 7.52 -1.92
N THR A 593 8.28 7.80 -0.69
CA THR A 593 7.08 7.27 -0.05
C THR A 593 6.41 8.35 0.79
N THR A 594 5.19 8.09 1.24
CA THR A 594 4.43 8.96 2.12
C THR A 594 4.82 8.83 3.61
N GLN A 595 5.86 8.08 3.94
CA GLN A 595 6.33 7.93 5.33
C GLN A 595 6.87 9.24 5.95
N PHE A 596 7.02 10.30 5.17
CA PHE A 596 7.36 11.62 5.69
C PHE A 596 6.34 12.16 6.72
N TYR A 597 5.15 11.60 6.83
CA TYR A 597 4.22 11.95 7.90
C TYR A 597 4.70 11.47 9.29
N ASN A 598 5.51 10.41 9.34
CA ASN A 598 6.15 9.95 10.59
C ASN A 598 7.22 10.94 11.07
N GLU A 599 7.64 11.86 10.18
CA GLU A 599 8.65 12.88 10.43
C GLU A 599 8.02 14.24 10.80
N ALA A 600 6.71 14.31 11.06
CA ALA A 600 6.03 15.57 11.35
C ALA A 600 6.56 16.29 12.60
N TYR A 601 7.29 15.60 13.48
CA TYR A 601 8.01 16.23 14.60
C TYR A 601 9.12 17.20 14.15
N LEU A 602 9.61 17.08 12.91
CA LEU A 602 10.57 17.98 12.28
C LEU A 602 9.91 19.18 11.60
N TRP A 603 8.61 19.13 11.33
CA TRP A 603 7.91 20.17 10.61
C TRP A 603 7.82 21.46 11.42
N TRP A 604 7.87 22.58 10.75
CA TRP A 604 7.69 23.89 11.34
C TRP A 604 7.07 24.87 10.34
N VAL A 605 6.51 25.97 10.81
CA VAL A 605 5.87 26.97 9.95
C VAL A 605 6.67 28.26 9.94
N ASP A 606 6.82 28.82 8.74
CA ASP A 606 7.37 30.15 8.51
C ASP A 606 6.21 31.09 8.12
N ASP A 607 5.70 31.82 9.08
CA ASP A 607 4.57 32.75 8.84
C ASP A 607 4.98 34.01 8.06
N GLU A 608 6.28 34.19 7.74
CA GLU A 608 6.81 35.29 6.92
C GLU A 608 7.03 34.86 5.44
N ALA A 609 6.82 33.57 5.10
CA ALA A 609 7.06 32.99 3.77
C ALA A 609 5.96 33.31 2.74
#